data_15b388e6d79fd4ea2bce997eed034cfc
#
_entry.id   15b388e6d79fd4ea2bce997eed034cfc
#
_cell.length_a   1.000
_cell.length_b   1.000
_cell.length_c   1.000
_cell.angle_alpha   90.00
_cell.angle_beta   90.00
_cell.angle_gamma   90.00
#
_symmetry.space_group_name_H-M   'P 1'
#
loop_
_entity.id
_entity.type
_entity.pdbx_description
1 polymer ?
#
loop_
_entity_poly.entity_id
_entity_poly.type
_entity_poly.pdbx_seq_one_letter_code
_entity_poly.pdbx_strand_id
1 'polypeptide(L)'
;EMDLSAISSVIDIGGGSGTILVGLRERRPQIAATLMELPTVAAVAPDILSEYGADDVVVEEGDITVAPSIGRHDLAILKAVVQVLPPDQARSSILNAARCLTPGGEIAIAGWGVVDDDRLGPPEGVFLNLTFLNLYRHGESYTEGQYRAWMTEAGFRDISRSRLTDGSTLFRARLTG
;
A
#
# COMPACT_ATOMS: atom_id res chain seq x y z
N GLU A 1 6.09 13.31 -7.79
CA GLU A 1 6.33 12.26 -8.77
C GLU A 1 7.40 11.32 -8.21
N MET A 2 7.18 10.01 -8.28
CA MET A 2 8.13 9.03 -7.74
C MET A 2 9.16 8.70 -8.82
N ASP A 3 10.46 8.79 -8.51
CA ASP A 3 11.49 8.30 -9.41
C ASP A 3 11.50 6.77 -9.36
N LEU A 4 11.15 6.16 -10.50
CA LEU A 4 11.08 4.71 -10.66
C LEU A 4 12.28 4.15 -11.43
N SER A 5 13.30 4.96 -11.69
CA SER A 5 14.44 4.56 -12.55
C SER A 5 15.18 3.33 -12.02
N ALA A 6 15.27 3.18 -10.70
CA ALA A 6 15.93 2.06 -10.03
C ALA A 6 14.99 0.89 -9.68
N ILE A 7 13.68 1.00 -9.98
CA ILE A 7 12.68 -0.03 -9.67
C ILE A 7 12.53 -0.97 -10.86
N SER A 8 12.78 -2.24 -10.66
CA SER A 8 12.61 -3.30 -11.65
C SER A 8 11.43 -4.22 -11.34
N SER A 9 11.01 -4.26 -10.07
CA SER A 9 9.89 -5.09 -9.62
C SER A 9 9.00 -4.35 -8.62
N VAL A 10 7.68 -4.55 -8.73
CA VAL A 10 6.68 -3.93 -7.85
C VAL A 10 5.65 -4.94 -7.41
N ILE A 11 5.21 -4.82 -6.16
CA ILE A 11 4.02 -5.50 -5.64
C ILE A 11 2.98 -4.48 -5.19
N ASP A 12 1.75 -4.61 -5.70
CA ASP A 12 0.57 -3.84 -5.26
C ASP A 12 -0.25 -4.71 -4.32
N ILE A 13 -0.23 -4.37 -3.05
CA ILE A 13 -0.83 -5.15 -1.97
C ILE A 13 -2.22 -4.62 -1.69
N GLY A 14 -3.24 -5.45 -1.91
CA GLY A 14 -4.64 -5.02 -1.84
C GLY A 14 -5.00 -4.05 -2.97
N GLY A 15 -4.41 -4.23 -4.15
CA GLY A 15 -4.56 -3.34 -5.31
C GLY A 15 -5.88 -3.48 -6.07
N GLY A 16 -6.80 -4.35 -5.61
CA GLY A 16 -8.12 -4.54 -6.20
C GLY A 16 -8.06 -5.01 -7.64
N SER A 17 -8.48 -4.16 -8.56
CA SER A 17 -8.45 -4.43 -10.01
C SER A 17 -7.07 -4.30 -10.66
N GLY A 18 -6.03 -3.92 -9.91
CA GLY A 18 -4.68 -3.76 -10.44
C GLY A 18 -4.45 -2.49 -11.27
N THR A 19 -5.34 -1.51 -11.23
CA THR A 19 -5.26 -0.29 -12.07
C THR A 19 -3.98 0.52 -11.85
N ILE A 20 -3.37 0.48 -10.66
CA ILE A 20 -2.07 1.11 -10.43
C ILE A 20 -0.99 0.43 -11.26
N LEU A 21 -0.99 -0.90 -11.31
CA LEU A 21 -0.02 -1.67 -12.06
C LEU A 21 -0.20 -1.47 -13.57
N VAL A 22 -1.45 -1.40 -14.06
CA VAL A 22 -1.74 -1.05 -15.46
C VAL A 22 -1.12 0.30 -15.81
N GLY A 23 -1.43 1.36 -15.05
CA GLY A 23 -0.88 2.70 -15.31
C GLY A 23 0.64 2.80 -15.12
N LEU A 24 1.22 1.95 -14.27
CA LEU A 24 2.67 1.87 -14.10
C LEU A 24 3.32 1.21 -15.33
N ARG A 25 2.74 0.16 -15.86
CA ARG A 25 3.24 -0.55 -17.03
C ARG A 25 3.14 0.25 -18.32
N GLU A 26 2.13 1.07 -18.48
CA GLU A 26 2.06 2.03 -19.60
C GLU A 26 3.30 2.92 -19.67
N ARG A 27 3.86 3.30 -18.53
CA ARG A 27 5.06 4.16 -18.42
C ARG A 27 6.36 3.38 -18.39
N ARG A 28 6.34 2.18 -17.86
CA ARG A 28 7.49 1.29 -17.64
C ARG A 28 7.15 -0.16 -18.00
N PRO A 29 7.02 -0.50 -19.30
CA PRO A 29 6.56 -1.83 -19.75
C PRO A 29 7.42 -3.00 -19.25
N GLN A 30 8.69 -2.76 -18.95
CA GLN A 30 9.62 -3.79 -18.48
C GLN A 30 9.56 -4.09 -16.98
N ILE A 31 8.76 -3.32 -16.21
CA ILE A 31 8.68 -3.53 -14.76
C ILE A 31 7.94 -4.86 -14.48
N ALA A 32 8.54 -5.73 -13.68
CA ALA A 32 7.87 -6.94 -13.20
C ALA A 32 6.81 -6.52 -12.16
N ALA A 33 5.55 -6.89 -12.39
CA ALA A 33 4.42 -6.47 -11.58
C ALA A 33 3.70 -7.65 -10.94
N THR A 34 3.44 -7.56 -9.65
CA THR A 34 2.67 -8.52 -8.86
C THR A 34 1.51 -7.81 -8.19
N LEU A 35 0.31 -8.36 -8.31
CA LEU A 35 -0.89 -7.96 -7.55
C LEU A 35 -1.12 -9.00 -6.46
N MET A 36 -1.08 -8.60 -5.19
CA MET A 36 -1.46 -9.47 -4.08
C MET A 36 -2.85 -9.07 -3.59
N GLU A 37 -3.77 -10.04 -3.58
CA GLU A 37 -5.15 -9.80 -3.18
C GLU A 37 -5.75 -10.98 -2.43
N LEU A 38 -6.84 -10.70 -1.68
CA LEU A 38 -7.62 -11.74 -1.02
C LEU A 38 -8.22 -12.72 -2.05
N PRO A 39 -8.44 -14.00 -1.68
CA PRO A 39 -8.85 -15.05 -2.62
C PRO A 39 -10.00 -14.67 -3.56
N THR A 40 -11.02 -14.00 -3.01
CA THR A 40 -12.22 -13.61 -3.78
C THR A 40 -11.95 -12.56 -4.84
N VAL A 41 -10.99 -11.67 -4.60
CA VAL A 41 -10.58 -10.63 -5.55
C VAL A 41 -9.53 -11.16 -6.51
N ALA A 42 -8.57 -11.93 -6.01
CA ALA A 42 -7.54 -12.59 -6.82
C ALA A 42 -8.14 -13.50 -7.90
N ALA A 43 -9.29 -14.13 -7.61
CA ALA A 43 -9.99 -14.99 -8.58
C ALA A 43 -10.53 -14.25 -9.81
N VAL A 44 -10.83 -12.94 -9.71
CA VAL A 44 -11.42 -12.13 -10.81
C VAL A 44 -10.43 -11.12 -11.39
N ALA A 45 -9.36 -10.83 -10.69
CA ALA A 45 -8.36 -9.84 -11.10
C ALA A 45 -7.71 -10.14 -12.46
N PRO A 46 -7.39 -11.41 -12.84
CA PRO A 46 -6.81 -11.73 -14.15
C PRO A 46 -7.70 -11.31 -15.31
N ASP A 47 -9.00 -11.51 -15.23
CA ASP A 47 -9.94 -11.13 -16.29
C ASP A 47 -9.94 -9.61 -16.49
N ILE A 48 -9.94 -8.84 -15.37
CA ILE A 48 -9.89 -7.38 -15.41
C ILE A 48 -8.55 -6.90 -15.98
N LEU A 49 -7.44 -7.47 -15.54
CA LEU A 49 -6.10 -7.11 -16.04
C LEU A 49 -5.98 -7.39 -17.55
N SER A 50 -6.56 -8.48 -18.03
CA SER A 50 -6.58 -8.82 -19.45
C SER A 50 -7.34 -7.82 -20.30
N GLU A 51 -8.45 -7.25 -19.81
CA GLU A 51 -9.18 -6.17 -20.48
C GLU A 51 -8.32 -4.92 -20.74
N TYR A 52 -7.29 -4.71 -19.91
CA TYR A 52 -6.32 -3.61 -20.03
C TYR A 52 -4.99 -4.02 -20.68
N GLY A 53 -4.89 -5.26 -21.22
CA GLY A 53 -3.67 -5.77 -21.87
C GLY A 53 -2.51 -5.95 -20.88
N ALA A 54 -2.81 -6.26 -19.63
CA ALA A 54 -1.84 -6.46 -18.55
C ALA A 54 -1.79 -7.94 -18.09
N ASP A 55 -1.88 -8.86 -19.05
CA ASP A 55 -1.91 -10.32 -18.82
C ASP A 55 -0.65 -10.88 -18.17
N ASP A 56 0.45 -10.14 -18.20
CA ASP A 56 1.73 -10.51 -17.60
C ASP A 56 1.91 -10.06 -16.16
N VAL A 57 0.91 -9.39 -15.56
CA VAL A 57 0.87 -9.12 -14.13
C VAL A 57 0.62 -10.43 -13.39
N VAL A 58 1.52 -10.77 -12.49
CA VAL A 58 1.36 -11.95 -11.63
C VAL A 58 0.30 -11.64 -10.56
N VAL A 59 -0.76 -12.46 -10.50
CA VAL A 59 -1.76 -12.35 -9.42
C VAL A 59 -1.45 -13.39 -8.35
N GLU A 60 -1.20 -12.93 -7.12
CA GLU A 60 -0.92 -13.74 -5.95
C GLU A 60 -2.11 -13.67 -4.97
N GLU A 61 -2.65 -14.83 -4.61
CA GLU A 61 -3.65 -14.93 -3.56
C GLU A 61 -2.99 -14.87 -2.20
N GLY A 62 -3.41 -13.94 -1.33
CA GLY A 62 -2.87 -13.83 0.01
C GLY A 62 -3.55 -12.77 0.86
N ASP A 63 -3.28 -12.82 2.16
CA ASP A 63 -3.70 -11.83 3.14
C ASP A 63 -2.46 -11.24 3.83
N ILE A 64 -2.15 -10.01 3.49
CA ILE A 64 -0.97 -9.30 4.02
C ILE A 64 -1.02 -9.09 5.54
N THR A 65 -2.19 -9.15 6.16
CA THR A 65 -2.31 -9.05 7.61
C THR A 65 -1.82 -10.32 8.32
N VAL A 66 -1.76 -11.45 7.59
CA VAL A 66 -1.38 -12.78 8.09
C VAL A 66 0.05 -13.13 7.67
N ALA A 67 0.38 -12.98 6.39
CA ALA A 67 1.67 -13.40 5.85
C ALA A 67 2.18 -12.46 4.74
N PRO A 68 3.51 -12.36 4.54
CA PRO A 68 4.07 -11.66 3.39
C PRO A 68 3.84 -12.46 2.10
N SER A 69 3.99 -11.78 0.95
CA SER A 69 4.15 -12.42 -0.37
C SER A 69 5.38 -13.35 -0.38
N ILE A 70 5.33 -14.37 -1.24
CA ILE A 70 6.44 -15.32 -1.42
C ILE A 70 7.63 -14.62 -2.11
N GLY A 71 7.37 -13.69 -3.02
CA GLY A 71 8.40 -12.95 -3.76
C GLY A 71 9.04 -11.82 -2.97
N ARG A 72 10.11 -11.25 -3.53
CA ARG A 72 10.72 -10.01 -3.07
C ARG A 72 10.77 -9.00 -4.20
N HIS A 73 10.44 -7.75 -3.85
CA HIS A 73 10.23 -6.67 -4.81
C HIS A 73 11.06 -5.44 -4.43
N ASP A 74 11.31 -4.56 -5.40
CA ASP A 74 12.00 -3.30 -5.14
C ASP A 74 11.05 -2.24 -4.58
N LEU A 75 9.74 -2.37 -4.87
CA LEU A 75 8.70 -1.45 -4.40
C LEU A 75 7.47 -2.23 -3.94
N ALA A 76 6.99 -1.93 -2.73
CA ALA A 76 5.67 -2.34 -2.25
C ALA A 76 4.72 -1.14 -2.19
N ILE A 77 3.52 -1.30 -2.72
CA ILE A 77 2.46 -0.29 -2.71
C ILE A 77 1.30 -0.81 -1.84
N LEU A 78 0.82 0.01 -0.90
CA LEU A 78 -0.42 -0.21 -0.16
C LEU A 78 -1.29 1.03 -0.35
N LYS A 79 -2.25 0.98 -1.26
CA LYS A 79 -3.19 2.09 -1.47
C LYS A 79 -4.56 1.77 -0.89
N ALA A 80 -5.02 2.60 0.03
CA ALA A 80 -6.31 2.46 0.71
C ALA A 80 -6.50 1.15 1.51
N VAL A 81 -5.41 0.52 1.93
CA VAL A 81 -5.42 -0.75 2.70
C VAL A 81 -5.38 -0.48 4.20
N VAL A 82 -4.40 0.28 4.67
CA VAL A 82 -4.11 0.41 6.10
C VAL A 82 -5.30 0.99 6.89
N GLN A 83 -5.98 2.01 6.36
CA GLN A 83 -7.09 2.70 7.03
C GLN A 83 -8.38 1.87 7.17
N VAL A 84 -8.49 0.73 6.47
CA VAL A 84 -9.68 -0.14 6.55
C VAL A 84 -9.49 -1.33 7.51
N LEU A 85 -8.30 -1.48 8.06
CA LEU A 85 -7.90 -2.55 8.96
C LEU A 85 -7.96 -2.10 10.42
N PRO A 86 -8.16 -2.99 11.41
CA PRO A 86 -7.95 -2.68 12.82
C PRO A 86 -6.46 -2.43 13.11
N PRO A 87 -6.10 -1.73 14.21
CA PRO A 87 -4.73 -1.28 14.48
C PRO A 87 -3.67 -2.38 14.46
N ASP A 88 -3.97 -3.56 14.99
CA ASP A 88 -3.08 -4.72 15.01
C ASP A 88 -2.83 -5.28 13.62
N GLN A 89 -3.86 -5.35 12.78
CA GLN A 89 -3.75 -5.80 11.40
C GLN A 89 -3.09 -4.73 10.50
N ALA A 90 -3.39 -3.45 10.72
CA ALA A 90 -2.71 -2.34 10.06
C ALA A 90 -1.20 -2.38 10.31
N ARG A 91 -0.80 -2.56 11.57
CA ARG A 91 0.61 -2.78 11.96
C ARG A 91 1.19 -4.02 11.27
N SER A 92 0.51 -5.17 11.35
CA SER A 92 0.96 -6.43 10.73
C SER A 92 1.13 -6.31 9.22
N SER A 93 0.22 -5.60 8.53
CA SER A 93 0.31 -5.39 7.08
C SER A 93 1.59 -4.66 6.68
N ILE A 94 2.01 -3.63 7.43
CA ILE A 94 3.25 -2.88 7.19
C ILE A 94 4.48 -3.74 7.48
N LEU A 95 4.47 -4.51 8.58
CA LEU A 95 5.56 -5.44 8.92
C LEU A 95 5.73 -6.53 7.85
N ASN A 96 4.63 -7.10 7.36
CA ASN A 96 4.66 -8.11 6.30
C ASN A 96 5.05 -7.50 4.95
N ALA A 97 4.61 -6.27 4.63
CA ALA A 97 5.03 -5.58 3.42
C ALA A 97 6.55 -5.36 3.38
N ALA A 98 7.18 -5.06 4.53
CA ALA A 98 8.65 -4.98 4.61
C ALA A 98 9.33 -6.30 4.23
N ARG A 99 8.71 -7.44 4.57
CA ARG A 99 9.22 -8.77 4.22
C ARG A 99 9.03 -9.12 2.73
N CYS A 100 8.18 -8.41 2.01
CA CYS A 100 8.03 -8.52 0.56
C CYS A 100 9.09 -7.74 -0.22
N LEU A 101 9.98 -7.00 0.46
CA LEU A 101 10.96 -6.14 -0.17
C LEU A 101 12.36 -6.74 -0.19
N THR A 102 13.11 -6.41 -1.24
CA THR A 102 14.56 -6.59 -1.28
C THR A 102 15.24 -5.66 -0.28
N PRO A 103 16.47 -5.97 0.21
CA PRO A 103 17.25 -5.02 1.00
C PRO A 103 17.40 -3.68 0.25
N GLY A 104 17.07 -2.57 0.90
CA GLY A 104 17.06 -1.25 0.28
C GLY A 104 15.82 -0.94 -0.56
N GLY A 105 14.85 -1.85 -0.67
CA GLY A 105 13.58 -1.64 -1.35
C GLY A 105 12.73 -0.55 -0.69
N GLU A 106 11.74 -0.06 -1.43
CA GLU A 106 10.91 1.06 -1.00
C GLU A 106 9.48 0.63 -0.70
N ILE A 107 8.83 1.33 0.22
CA ILE A 107 7.39 1.22 0.47
C ILE A 107 6.70 2.54 0.14
N ALA A 108 5.51 2.44 -0.47
CA ALA A 108 4.60 3.54 -0.72
C ALA A 108 3.22 3.23 -0.11
N ILE A 109 2.87 3.91 0.97
CA ILE A 109 1.55 3.76 1.61
C ILE A 109 0.73 4.99 1.28
N ALA A 110 -0.34 4.83 0.51
CA ALA A 110 -1.21 5.91 0.09
C ALA A 110 -2.64 5.71 0.63
N GLY A 111 -3.24 6.78 1.14
CA GLY A 111 -4.61 6.70 1.67
C GLY A 111 -5.13 8.04 2.16
N TRP A 112 -6.39 8.03 2.58
CA TRP A 112 -7.06 9.18 3.16
C TRP A 112 -7.20 9.04 4.67
N GLY A 113 -7.57 10.14 5.35
CA GLY A 113 -7.92 10.09 6.77
C GLY A 113 -6.72 10.07 7.73
N VAL A 114 -5.52 10.39 7.28
CA VAL A 114 -4.40 10.58 8.21
C VAL A 114 -4.63 11.83 9.04
N VAL A 115 -4.57 11.68 10.37
CA VAL A 115 -4.78 12.78 11.34
C VAL A 115 -3.48 13.09 12.08
N ASP A 116 -3.47 14.26 12.70
CA ASP A 116 -2.39 14.68 13.61
C ASP A 116 -2.42 13.86 14.91
N ASP A 117 -1.34 13.85 15.66
CA ASP A 117 -1.20 12.97 16.83
C ASP A 117 -2.18 13.30 17.97
N ASP A 118 -2.70 14.53 18.03
CA ASP A 118 -3.78 14.92 18.92
C ASP A 118 -5.19 14.53 18.42
N ARG A 119 -5.30 14.03 17.18
CA ARG A 119 -6.54 13.63 16.48
C ARG A 119 -7.53 14.78 16.26
N LEU A 120 -7.10 16.03 16.33
CA LEU A 120 -7.94 17.22 16.15
C LEU A 120 -7.88 17.78 14.73
N GLY A 121 -6.93 17.39 13.92
CA GLY A 121 -6.71 17.87 12.57
C GLY A 121 -6.07 16.83 11.64
N PRO A 122 -5.98 17.11 10.38
CA PRO A 122 -6.76 18.11 9.66
C PRO A 122 -8.26 17.76 9.61
N PRO A 123 -9.18 18.75 9.48
CA PRO A 123 -10.63 18.51 9.54
C PRO A 123 -11.11 17.38 8.61
N GLU A 124 -10.60 17.32 7.39
CA GLU A 124 -10.95 16.27 6.43
C GLU A 124 -10.58 14.87 6.93
N GLY A 125 -9.45 14.71 7.63
CA GLY A 125 -9.04 13.44 8.24
C GLY A 125 -9.97 13.03 9.38
N VAL A 126 -10.35 14.00 10.22
CA VAL A 126 -11.28 13.79 11.33
C VAL A 126 -12.68 13.39 10.81
N PHE A 127 -13.18 14.06 9.77
CA PHE A 127 -14.46 13.69 9.15
C PHE A 127 -14.42 12.32 8.47
N LEU A 128 -13.32 11.98 7.81
CA LEU A 128 -13.15 10.66 7.19
C LEU A 128 -13.15 9.54 8.23
N ASN A 129 -12.70 9.80 9.45
CA ASN A 129 -12.78 8.81 10.53
C ASN A 129 -14.23 8.37 10.79
N LEU A 130 -15.19 9.30 10.77
CA LEU A 130 -16.62 8.96 10.88
C LEU A 130 -17.10 8.09 9.72
N THR A 131 -16.58 8.35 8.52
CA THR A 131 -16.88 7.54 7.34
C THR A 131 -16.33 6.12 7.50
N PHE A 132 -15.08 5.97 7.95
CA PHE A 132 -14.47 4.67 8.16
C PHE A 132 -15.19 3.86 9.24
N LEU A 133 -15.56 4.47 10.36
CA LEU A 133 -16.35 3.84 11.43
C LEU A 133 -17.75 3.35 10.96
N ASN A 134 -18.32 4.00 9.93
CA ASN A 134 -19.62 3.60 9.39
C ASN A 134 -19.52 2.55 8.27
N LEU A 135 -18.48 2.61 7.44
CA LEU A 135 -18.33 1.74 6.27
C LEU A 135 -17.60 0.44 6.58
N TYR A 136 -16.63 0.48 7.49
CA TYR A 136 -15.79 -0.66 7.80
C TYR A 136 -15.99 -1.13 9.23
N ARG A 137 -15.89 -2.42 9.43
CA ARG A 137 -16.10 -3.02 10.76
C ARG A 137 -15.07 -2.51 11.78
N HIS A 138 -13.87 -2.15 11.33
CA HIS A 138 -12.73 -1.79 12.17
C HIS A 138 -11.85 -0.66 11.62
N GLY A 139 -12.23 -0.07 10.49
CA GLY A 139 -11.43 1.00 9.87
C GLY A 139 -11.42 2.27 10.72
N GLU A 140 -10.27 2.93 10.77
CA GLU A 140 -10.12 4.23 11.45
C GLU A 140 -9.06 5.13 10.80
N SER A 141 -9.14 6.41 11.10
CA SER A 141 -8.10 7.38 10.77
C SER A 141 -6.92 7.22 11.74
N TYR A 142 -5.78 6.76 11.21
CA TYR A 142 -4.56 6.65 11.99
C TYR A 142 -3.78 7.95 12.00
N THR A 143 -3.02 8.18 13.09
CA THR A 143 -2.18 9.36 13.20
C THR A 143 -0.87 9.20 12.41
N GLU A 144 -0.23 10.33 12.07
CA GLU A 144 1.09 10.30 11.45
C GLU A 144 2.10 9.54 12.34
N GLY A 145 2.05 9.75 13.65
CA GLY A 145 2.91 9.07 14.61
C GLY A 145 2.72 7.56 14.59
N GLN A 146 1.49 7.05 14.44
CA GLN A 146 1.22 5.61 14.31
C GLN A 146 1.85 5.04 13.04
N TYR A 147 1.64 5.67 11.87
CA TYR A 147 2.30 5.24 10.63
C TYR A 147 3.81 5.20 10.77
N ARG A 148 4.41 6.27 11.31
CA ARG A 148 5.88 6.34 11.50
C ARG A 148 6.38 5.28 12.46
N ALA A 149 5.67 5.02 13.56
CA ALA A 149 6.03 3.99 14.52
C ALA A 149 6.05 2.59 13.89
N TRP A 150 4.97 2.21 13.17
CA TRP A 150 4.87 0.92 12.49
C TRP A 150 5.92 0.74 11.38
N MET A 151 6.16 1.80 10.59
CA MET A 151 7.18 1.77 9.55
C MET A 151 8.59 1.65 10.15
N THR A 152 8.88 2.38 11.23
CA THR A 152 10.18 2.28 11.93
C THR A 152 10.39 0.87 12.51
N GLU A 153 9.36 0.31 13.14
CA GLU A 153 9.39 -1.06 13.67
C GLU A 153 9.63 -2.09 12.57
N ALA A 154 9.05 -1.89 11.38
CA ALA A 154 9.25 -2.73 10.21
C ALA A 154 10.66 -2.62 9.59
N GLY A 155 11.51 -1.71 10.09
CA GLY A 155 12.88 -1.50 9.62
C GLY A 155 13.01 -0.44 8.53
N PHE A 156 11.97 0.34 8.27
CA PHE A 156 12.04 1.44 7.31
C PHE A 156 12.72 2.68 7.90
N ARG A 157 13.45 3.40 7.02
CA ARG A 157 14.12 4.68 7.30
C ARG A 157 13.73 5.72 6.27
N ASP A 158 14.15 6.97 6.51
CA ASP A 158 13.90 8.11 5.62
C ASP A 158 12.40 8.30 5.33
N ILE A 159 11.57 8.10 6.36
CA ILE A 159 10.12 8.18 6.26
C ILE A 159 9.70 9.61 5.92
N SER A 160 9.17 9.79 4.73
CA SER A 160 8.62 11.06 4.24
C SER A 160 7.09 10.99 4.15
N ARG A 161 6.44 12.13 4.34
CA ARG A 161 5.00 12.32 4.13
C ARG A 161 4.79 13.41 3.09
N SER A 162 3.91 13.18 2.13
CA SER A 162 3.48 14.18 1.15
C SER A 162 1.99 14.07 0.89
N ARG A 163 1.39 15.12 0.32
CA ARG A 163 0.00 15.12 -0.13
C ARG A 163 -0.05 14.95 -1.63
N LEU A 164 -0.88 14.04 -2.10
CA LEU A 164 -1.11 13.80 -3.51
C LEU A 164 -2.15 14.80 -4.08
N THR A 165 -2.24 14.89 -5.39
CA THR A 165 -3.15 15.81 -6.09
C THR A 165 -4.62 15.51 -5.86
N ASP A 166 -4.97 14.26 -5.55
CA ASP A 166 -6.31 13.81 -5.16
C ASP A 166 -6.63 14.08 -3.67
N GLY A 167 -5.71 14.73 -2.95
CA GLY A 167 -5.85 15.05 -1.54
C GLY A 167 -5.47 13.91 -0.58
N SER A 168 -5.16 12.72 -1.08
CA SER A 168 -4.67 11.63 -0.24
C SER A 168 -3.26 11.90 0.29
N THR A 169 -2.91 11.21 1.36
CA THR A 169 -1.56 11.24 1.94
C THR A 169 -0.74 10.09 1.37
N LEU A 170 0.52 10.35 1.06
CA LEU A 170 1.52 9.34 0.69
C LEU A 170 2.64 9.33 1.71
N PHE A 171 2.86 8.20 2.36
CA PHE A 171 4.09 7.89 3.08
C PHE A 171 5.02 7.10 2.17
N ARG A 172 6.31 7.47 2.17
CA ARG A 172 7.38 6.73 1.51
C ARG A 172 8.51 6.50 2.47
N ALA A 173 9.16 5.34 2.34
CA ALA A 173 10.35 5.03 3.11
C ALA A 173 11.16 3.94 2.42
N ARG A 174 12.42 3.78 2.85
CA ARG A 174 13.33 2.77 2.36
C ARG A 174 13.62 1.74 3.45
N LEU A 175 13.59 0.47 3.09
CA LEU A 175 13.98 -0.62 3.98
C LEU A 175 15.50 -0.59 4.20
N THR A 176 15.94 -0.74 5.44
CA THR A 176 17.37 -0.92 5.74
C THR A 176 17.85 -2.24 5.17
N GLY A 177 19.03 -2.23 4.57
CA GLY A 177 19.71 -3.42 4.08
C GLY A 177 20.23 -4.31 5.21
#